data_2398c7de5ac6695bbb4e47ffd1c83f96
#
_entry.id   2398c7de5ac6695bbb4e47ffd1c83f96
#
_cell.length_a   1.000
_cell.length_b   1.000
_cell.length_c   1.000
_cell.angle_alpha   90.00
_cell.angle_beta   90.00
_cell.angle_gamma   90.00
#
_symmetry.space_group_name_H-M   'P 1'
#
loop_
_entity.id
_entity.type
_entity.pdbx_description
1 polymer ?
#
loop_
_entity_poly.entity_id
_entity_poly.type
_entity_poly.pdbx_seq_one_letter_code
_entity_poly.pdbx_strand_id
1 'polypeptide(L)'
;MGVTLTNTPKLMKRVLLAICVMALSVLSYGQDGKERAFTFAWLSDVHLNSFAYAEDDLRQSIEDINANPDVDFTILSGDVTEFGDTKEFYLLQEILKNFRKPYFLLPGNHDVNWSENGCTMFDKIFRASHFCHDWQGVRFIGC
;
A
#
# COMPACT_ATOMS: atom_id res chain seq x y z
N MET A 1 -19.81 70.36 -12.25
CA MET A 1 -20.35 69.24 -13.05
C MET A 1 -19.79 67.97 -12.52
N GLY A 2 -20.56 67.27 -11.69
CA GLY A 2 -20.13 65.98 -11.09
C GLY A 2 -20.64 64.84 -11.94
N VAL A 3 -19.78 64.01 -12.42
CA VAL A 3 -20.13 62.76 -13.13
C VAL A 3 -20.29 61.68 -12.08
N THR A 4 -21.52 61.34 -11.78
CA THR A 4 -21.91 60.18 -10.94
C THR A 4 -21.69 58.91 -11.75
N LEU A 5 -20.74 58.09 -11.33
CA LEU A 5 -20.57 56.73 -11.86
C LEU A 5 -21.76 55.87 -11.40
N THR A 6 -22.69 55.68 -12.31
CA THR A 6 -23.90 54.87 -12.15
C THR A 6 -23.56 53.37 -12.10
N ASN A 7 -24.09 52.75 -11.06
CA ASN A 7 -24.55 51.35 -10.98
C ASN A 7 -24.15 50.42 -12.14
N THR A 8 -23.13 49.64 -11.91
CA THR A 8 -23.00 48.39 -12.68
C THR A 8 -24.19 47.50 -12.40
N PRO A 9 -25.02 47.18 -13.41
CA PRO A 9 -26.31 46.58 -13.16
C PRO A 9 -26.16 45.23 -12.45
N LYS A 10 -27.01 45.00 -11.46
CA LYS A 10 -27.13 43.73 -10.70
C LYS A 10 -27.12 42.49 -11.63
N LEU A 11 -27.59 42.68 -12.87
CA LEU A 11 -27.58 41.67 -13.94
C LEU A 11 -26.16 41.26 -14.32
N MET A 12 -25.21 42.19 -14.47
CA MET A 12 -23.83 41.90 -14.88
C MET A 12 -23.07 41.13 -13.81
N LYS A 13 -23.32 41.45 -12.51
CA LYS A 13 -22.74 40.65 -11.39
C LYS A 13 -23.31 39.24 -11.34
N ARG A 14 -24.60 39.06 -11.67
CA ARG A 14 -25.24 37.73 -11.70
C ARG A 14 -24.74 36.91 -12.88
N VAL A 15 -24.52 37.52 -14.03
CA VAL A 15 -23.96 36.86 -15.23
C VAL A 15 -22.51 36.45 -14.96
N LEU A 16 -21.70 37.33 -14.37
CA LEU A 16 -20.30 37.02 -13.99
C LEU A 16 -20.22 35.87 -12.99
N LEU A 17 -21.10 35.88 -11.97
CA LEU A 17 -21.18 34.80 -10.98
C LEU A 17 -21.61 33.47 -11.62
N ALA A 18 -22.57 33.49 -12.55
CA ALA A 18 -23.01 32.28 -13.25
C ALA A 18 -21.90 31.73 -14.17
N ILE A 19 -21.11 32.59 -14.84
CA ILE A 19 -19.95 32.17 -15.64
C ILE A 19 -18.85 31.60 -14.76
N CYS A 20 -18.57 32.19 -13.59
CA CYS A 20 -17.60 31.63 -12.64
C CYS A 20 -18.04 30.28 -12.08
N VAL A 21 -19.32 30.10 -11.75
CA VAL A 21 -19.84 28.81 -11.27
C VAL A 21 -19.79 27.74 -12.37
N MET A 22 -20.14 28.10 -13.62
CA MET A 22 -19.99 27.16 -14.74
C MET A 22 -18.52 26.85 -15.05
N ALA A 23 -17.60 27.81 -14.98
CA ALA A 23 -16.18 27.58 -15.17
C ALA A 23 -15.60 26.66 -14.08
N LEU A 24 -16.02 26.81 -12.83
CA LEU A 24 -15.66 25.94 -11.73
C LEU A 24 -16.21 24.52 -11.89
N SER A 25 -17.42 24.35 -12.41
CA SER A 25 -18.00 23.04 -12.67
C SER A 25 -17.31 22.32 -13.85
N VAL A 26 -16.89 23.06 -14.87
CA VAL A 26 -16.11 22.48 -15.99
C VAL A 26 -14.70 22.11 -15.56
N LEU A 27 -14.08 22.87 -14.65
CA LEU A 27 -12.78 22.51 -14.06
C LEU A 27 -12.87 21.27 -13.15
N SER A 28 -14.02 21.04 -12.53
CA SER A 28 -14.26 19.83 -11.72
C SER A 28 -14.54 18.58 -12.57
N TYR A 29 -15.01 18.74 -13.81
CA TYR A 29 -15.29 17.63 -14.72
C TYR A 29 -14.05 17.18 -15.53
N GLY A 30 -12.96 17.94 -15.46
CA GLY A 30 -11.72 17.68 -16.21
C GLY A 30 -10.63 16.92 -15.43
N GLN A 31 -10.92 16.41 -14.24
CA GLN A 31 -10.09 15.35 -13.67
C GLN A 31 -10.60 14.04 -14.29
N ASP A 32 -10.15 13.76 -15.51
CA ASP A 32 -9.97 12.39 -15.95
C ASP A 32 -9.12 11.71 -14.88
N GLY A 33 -9.78 11.11 -13.93
CA GLY A 33 -9.20 10.08 -13.08
C GLY A 33 -8.85 8.93 -14.01
N LYS A 34 -7.77 9.05 -14.77
CA LYS A 34 -7.07 7.88 -15.24
C LYS A 34 -6.74 7.13 -13.96
N GLU A 35 -7.58 6.14 -13.63
CA GLU A 35 -7.25 5.15 -12.64
C GLU A 35 -5.88 4.65 -13.07
N ARG A 36 -4.84 5.10 -12.37
CA ARG A 36 -3.49 4.63 -12.63
C ARG A 36 -3.52 3.17 -12.23
N ALA A 37 -3.39 2.27 -13.20
CA ALA A 37 -3.19 0.88 -12.90
C ALA A 37 -2.04 0.76 -11.90
N PHE A 38 -2.22 -0.01 -10.84
CA PHE A 38 -1.18 -0.28 -9.87
C PHE A 38 -0.69 -1.72 -10.06
N THR A 39 0.52 -1.97 -9.60
CA THR A 39 1.13 -3.29 -9.61
C THR A 39 1.63 -3.62 -8.22
N PHE A 40 1.37 -4.81 -7.74
CA PHE A 40 1.95 -5.29 -6.49
C PHE A 40 2.67 -6.61 -6.70
N ALA A 41 3.71 -6.85 -5.92
CA ALA A 41 4.37 -8.12 -5.85
C ALA A 41 3.66 -9.02 -4.84
N TRP A 42 3.54 -10.31 -5.15
CA TRP A 42 2.99 -11.31 -4.25
C TRP A 42 4.03 -12.38 -4.00
N LEU A 43 4.42 -12.54 -2.74
CA LEU A 43 5.32 -13.57 -2.26
C LEU A 43 4.53 -14.51 -1.33
N SER A 44 4.75 -15.81 -1.46
CA SER A 44 4.15 -16.84 -0.61
C SER A 44 5.12 -18.00 -0.46
N ASP A 45 4.97 -18.78 0.58
CA ASP A 45 5.70 -20.05 0.75
C ASP A 45 7.23 -19.87 0.66
N VAL A 46 7.74 -18.87 1.34
CA VAL A 46 9.17 -18.56 1.39
C VAL A 46 9.94 -19.64 2.14
N HIS A 47 9.33 -20.18 3.22
CA HIS A 47 9.90 -21.22 4.06
C HIS A 47 11.35 -20.91 4.46
N LEU A 48 11.55 -19.70 5.00
CA LEU A 48 12.86 -19.27 5.48
C LEU A 48 13.43 -20.31 6.43
N ASN A 49 14.67 -20.73 6.20
CA ASN A 49 15.38 -21.78 6.91
C ASN A 49 15.09 -23.24 6.49
N SER A 50 14.14 -23.49 5.60
CA SER A 50 13.88 -24.80 5.03
C SER A 50 15.04 -25.29 4.15
N PHE A 51 15.58 -24.38 3.35
CA PHE A 51 16.68 -24.62 2.43
C PHE A 51 17.76 -23.55 2.59
N ALA A 52 19.01 -23.94 2.35
CA ALA A 52 20.15 -23.04 2.49
C ALA A 52 20.08 -21.79 1.59
N TYR A 53 19.30 -21.85 0.51
CA TYR A 53 19.12 -20.73 -0.43
C TYR A 53 17.86 -19.87 -0.17
N ALA A 54 16.95 -20.29 0.71
CA ALA A 54 15.69 -19.56 0.94
C ALA A 54 15.93 -18.12 1.43
N GLU A 55 16.97 -17.89 2.25
CA GLU A 55 17.36 -16.55 2.67
C GLU A 55 17.87 -15.71 1.50
N ASP A 56 18.74 -16.26 0.67
CA ASP A 56 19.31 -15.57 -0.48
C ASP A 56 18.24 -15.25 -1.52
N ASP A 57 17.30 -16.18 -1.77
CA ASP A 57 16.19 -16.01 -2.69
C ASP A 57 15.23 -14.90 -2.22
N LEU A 58 14.93 -14.84 -0.91
CA LEU A 58 14.11 -13.77 -0.36
C LEU A 58 14.80 -12.40 -0.48
N ARG A 59 16.10 -12.34 -0.16
CA ARG A 59 16.89 -11.10 -0.28
C ARG A 59 16.93 -10.63 -1.74
N GLN A 60 17.17 -11.52 -2.68
CA GLN A 60 17.18 -11.21 -4.11
C GLN A 60 15.81 -10.74 -4.58
N SER A 61 14.74 -11.40 -4.16
CA SER A 61 13.37 -10.99 -4.48
C SER A 61 13.07 -9.56 -3.99
N ILE A 62 13.51 -9.21 -2.78
CA ILE A 62 13.35 -7.85 -2.24
C ILE A 62 14.15 -6.83 -3.05
N GLU A 63 15.38 -7.16 -3.47
CA GLU A 63 16.18 -6.28 -4.32
C GLU A 63 15.52 -6.04 -5.67
N ASP A 64 15.01 -7.08 -6.31
CA ASP A 64 14.32 -7.01 -7.60
C ASP A 64 13.04 -6.18 -7.50
N ILE A 65 12.25 -6.37 -6.43
CA ILE A 65 11.05 -5.57 -6.14
C ILE A 65 11.42 -4.10 -5.92
N ASN A 66 12.47 -3.84 -5.16
CA ASN A 66 12.93 -2.47 -4.91
C ASN A 66 13.43 -1.77 -6.19
N ALA A 67 14.05 -2.53 -7.09
CA ALA A 67 14.57 -2.03 -8.37
C ALA A 67 13.49 -1.80 -9.42
N ASN A 68 12.33 -2.48 -9.31
CA ASN A 68 11.26 -2.35 -10.28
C ASN A 68 10.37 -1.12 -9.97
N PRO A 69 10.40 -0.05 -10.79
CA PRO A 69 9.63 1.18 -10.52
C PRO A 69 8.10 0.97 -10.62
N ASP A 70 7.65 -0.08 -11.30
CA ASP A 70 6.23 -0.33 -11.53
C ASP A 70 5.54 -1.02 -10.34
N VAL A 71 6.30 -1.63 -9.43
CA VAL A 71 5.73 -2.23 -8.21
C VAL A 71 5.45 -1.15 -7.18
N ASP A 72 4.20 -1.02 -6.76
CA ASP A 72 3.75 -0.03 -5.77
C ASP A 72 3.90 -0.55 -4.33
N PHE A 73 3.59 -1.83 -4.09
CA PHE A 73 3.70 -2.48 -2.77
C PHE A 73 3.86 -3.99 -2.90
N THR A 74 4.06 -4.69 -1.79
CA THR A 74 4.24 -6.15 -1.73
C THR A 74 3.29 -6.76 -0.72
N ILE A 75 2.79 -7.97 -1.00
CA ILE A 75 2.06 -8.82 -0.06
C ILE A 75 2.86 -10.10 0.14
N LEU A 76 3.14 -10.45 1.41
CA LEU A 76 3.67 -11.75 1.82
C LEU A 76 2.52 -12.51 2.50
N SER A 77 2.03 -13.57 1.86
CA SER A 77 0.76 -14.22 2.21
C SER A 77 0.90 -15.51 3.02
N GLY A 78 1.93 -15.60 3.83
CA GLY A 78 2.12 -16.69 4.78
C GLY A 78 3.18 -17.70 4.38
N ASP A 79 3.42 -18.63 5.29
CA ASP A 79 4.50 -19.63 5.24
C ASP A 79 5.85 -18.99 4.93
N VAL A 80 6.11 -17.87 5.63
CA VAL A 80 7.32 -17.07 5.45
C VAL A 80 8.50 -17.67 6.19
N THR A 81 8.25 -18.46 7.24
CA THR A 81 9.25 -19.24 7.97
C THR A 81 8.93 -20.73 7.87
N GLU A 82 9.90 -21.60 8.16
CA GLU A 82 9.69 -23.05 8.13
C GLU A 82 9.02 -23.57 9.39
N PHE A 83 9.50 -23.14 10.57
CA PHE A 83 9.05 -23.68 11.86
C PHE A 83 8.37 -22.63 12.75
N GLY A 84 8.35 -21.37 12.36
CA GLY A 84 7.79 -20.30 13.17
C GLY A 84 8.53 -20.10 14.49
N ASP A 85 9.82 -20.39 14.54
CA ASP A 85 10.60 -20.20 15.74
C ASP A 85 11.08 -18.75 15.89
N THR A 86 11.44 -18.39 17.11
CA THR A 86 11.82 -17.01 17.44
C THR A 86 13.06 -16.54 16.65
N LYS A 87 13.98 -17.41 16.30
CA LYS A 87 15.19 -17.04 15.54
C LYS A 87 14.85 -16.77 14.08
N GLU A 88 13.98 -17.60 13.50
CA GLU A 88 13.48 -17.40 12.14
C GLU A 88 12.72 -16.08 12.02
N PHE A 89 11.86 -15.75 12.98
CA PHE A 89 11.16 -14.49 13.00
C PHE A 89 12.08 -13.27 13.11
N TYR A 90 13.13 -13.34 13.93
CA TYR A 90 14.12 -12.25 13.99
C TYR A 90 14.94 -12.15 12.70
N LEU A 91 15.32 -13.26 12.11
CA LEU A 91 16.00 -13.27 10.80
C LEU A 91 15.10 -12.66 9.74
N LEU A 92 13.84 -13.10 9.66
CA LEU A 92 12.84 -12.52 8.76
C LEU A 92 12.70 -11.01 8.98
N GLN A 93 12.57 -10.56 10.23
CA GLN A 93 12.46 -9.14 10.55
C GLN A 93 13.67 -8.34 10.04
N GLU A 94 14.89 -8.87 10.17
CA GLU A 94 16.08 -8.21 9.65
C GLU A 94 16.08 -8.16 8.11
N ILE A 95 15.64 -9.22 7.45
CA ILE A 95 15.55 -9.26 5.99
C ILE A 95 14.51 -8.24 5.49
N LEU A 96 13.34 -8.18 6.11
CA LEU A 96 12.24 -7.30 5.71
C LEU A 96 12.58 -5.80 5.85
N LYS A 97 13.56 -5.42 6.65
CA LYS A 97 14.06 -4.03 6.74
C LYS A 97 14.65 -3.53 5.41
N ASN A 98 14.99 -4.43 4.50
CA ASN A 98 15.53 -4.05 3.20
C ASN A 98 14.44 -3.61 2.20
N PHE A 99 13.15 -3.81 2.49
CA PHE A 99 12.09 -3.26 1.67
C PHE A 99 12.16 -1.72 1.69
N ARG A 100 12.13 -1.12 0.50
CA ARG A 100 12.05 0.33 0.30
C ARG A 100 10.63 0.80 -0.05
N LYS A 101 9.74 -0.16 -0.31
CA LYS A 101 8.33 0.05 -0.65
C LYS A 101 7.46 -0.52 0.47
N PRO A 102 6.21 -0.09 0.58
CA PRO A 102 5.27 -0.67 1.53
C PRO A 102 5.15 -2.18 1.33
N TYR A 103 5.08 -2.92 2.42
CA TYR A 103 4.76 -4.34 2.38
C TYR A 103 3.74 -4.70 3.46
N PHE A 104 2.99 -5.76 3.20
CA PHE A 104 1.99 -6.34 4.09
C PHE A 104 2.33 -7.80 4.30
N LEU A 105 2.27 -8.25 5.54
CA LEU A 105 2.68 -9.58 5.94
C LEU A 105 1.51 -10.29 6.63
N LEU A 106 1.30 -11.55 6.28
CA LEU A 106 0.36 -12.46 6.96
C LEU A 106 1.11 -13.69 7.43
N PRO A 107 0.71 -14.31 8.53
CA PRO A 107 1.21 -15.63 8.91
C PRO A 107 0.50 -16.72 8.10
N GLY A 108 1.23 -17.78 7.76
CA GLY A 108 0.69 -19.03 7.27
C GLY A 108 0.67 -20.11 8.36
N ASN A 109 0.36 -21.34 7.98
CA ASN A 109 0.30 -22.43 8.95
C ASN A 109 1.70 -22.82 9.50
N HIS A 110 2.76 -22.68 8.71
CA HIS A 110 4.13 -22.90 9.18
C HIS A 110 4.55 -21.86 10.23
N ASP A 111 4.09 -20.64 10.11
CA ASP A 111 4.40 -19.56 11.04
C ASP A 111 3.68 -19.69 12.38
N VAL A 112 2.53 -20.38 12.43
CA VAL A 112 1.69 -20.41 13.64
C VAL A 112 1.48 -21.80 14.22
N ASN A 113 1.26 -22.84 13.41
CA ASN A 113 0.93 -24.17 13.91
C ASN A 113 2.15 -24.92 14.45
N TRP A 114 3.34 -24.62 13.94
CA TRP A 114 4.60 -25.22 14.37
C TRP A 114 5.31 -24.39 15.43
N SER A 115 4.88 -23.15 15.59
CA SER A 115 5.40 -22.25 16.62
C SER A 115 4.97 -22.71 18.02
N GLU A 116 5.88 -22.70 18.96
CA GLU A 116 5.60 -23.01 20.40
C GLU A 116 4.50 -22.13 21.00
N ASN A 117 4.29 -20.93 20.46
CA ASN A 117 3.39 -19.91 20.97
C ASN A 117 2.24 -19.57 19.99
N GLY A 118 2.02 -20.37 18.93
CA GLY A 118 1.03 -20.06 17.91
C GLY A 118 1.25 -18.69 17.28
N CYS A 119 0.19 -17.97 16.97
CA CYS A 119 0.26 -16.63 16.35
C CYS A 119 0.83 -15.53 17.28
N THR A 120 0.93 -15.80 18.60
CA THR A 120 1.29 -14.78 19.61
C THR A 120 2.67 -14.17 19.36
N MET A 121 3.66 -15.00 18.98
CA MET A 121 5.02 -14.50 18.73
C MET A 121 5.10 -13.73 17.44
N PHE A 122 4.43 -14.19 16.40
CA PHE A 122 4.32 -13.49 15.13
C PHE A 122 3.72 -12.09 15.34
N ASP A 123 2.58 -11.99 16.04
CA ASP A 123 1.93 -10.71 16.34
C ASP A 123 2.82 -9.79 17.19
N LYS A 124 3.55 -10.35 18.13
CA LYS A 124 4.46 -9.57 18.99
C LYS A 124 5.58 -8.93 18.19
N ILE A 125 6.14 -9.64 17.21
CA ILE A 125 7.29 -9.18 16.40
C ILE A 125 6.83 -8.29 15.24
N PHE A 126 5.83 -8.74 14.50
CA PHE A 126 5.42 -8.09 13.24
C PHE A 126 4.19 -7.18 13.39
N ARG A 127 3.37 -7.39 14.42
CA ARG A 127 2.09 -6.68 14.65
C ARG A 127 1.14 -6.78 13.45
N ALA A 128 1.13 -7.91 12.78
CA ALA A 128 0.58 -8.11 11.46
C ALA A 128 -0.05 -9.50 11.27
N SER A 129 -1.02 -9.90 12.12
CA SER A 129 -1.81 -11.10 11.87
C SER A 129 -2.95 -10.87 10.85
N HIS A 130 -3.23 -9.64 10.58
CA HIS A 130 -4.22 -9.20 9.59
C HIS A 130 -3.91 -7.78 9.12
N PHE A 131 -4.38 -7.42 7.93
CA PHE A 131 -4.27 -6.04 7.44
C PHE A 131 -5.50 -5.62 6.66
N CYS A 132 -5.71 -4.31 6.58
CA CYS A 132 -6.63 -3.68 5.66
C CYS A 132 -5.91 -2.48 5.03
N HIS A 133 -5.79 -2.48 3.71
CA HIS A 133 -5.06 -1.46 2.96
C HIS A 133 -5.88 -0.99 1.77
N ASP A 134 -6.10 0.30 1.68
CA ASP A 134 -6.78 0.92 0.55
C ASP A 134 -5.74 1.52 -0.41
N TRP A 135 -5.77 1.08 -1.67
CA TRP A 135 -4.89 1.57 -2.71
C TRP A 135 -5.70 1.90 -3.97
N GLN A 136 -5.69 3.15 -4.37
CA GLN A 136 -6.35 3.63 -5.60
C GLN A 136 -7.80 3.13 -5.77
N GLY A 137 -8.60 3.16 -4.69
CA GLY A 137 -10.00 2.75 -4.71
C GLY A 137 -10.24 1.25 -4.57
N VAL A 138 -9.20 0.42 -4.52
CA VAL A 138 -9.26 -1.01 -4.22
C VAL A 138 -8.89 -1.26 -2.77
N ARG A 139 -9.70 -2.06 -2.07
CA ARG A 139 -9.43 -2.49 -0.70
C ARG A 139 -8.84 -3.88 -0.67
N PHE A 140 -7.66 -4.00 -0.09
CA PHE A 140 -6.98 -5.24 0.20
C PHE A 140 -7.23 -5.62 1.66
N ILE A 141 -7.71 -6.83 1.89
CA ILE A 141 -7.95 -7.38 3.22
C ILE A 141 -7.19 -8.70 3.31
N GLY A 142 -6.33 -8.81 4.31
CA GLY A 142 -5.62 -10.03 4.65
C GLY A 142 -6.03 -10.50 6.05
N CYS A 143 -6.37 -11.81 6.22
CA CYS A 143 -6.78 -12.42 7.48
C CYS A 143 -6.40 -13.91 7.51
#